data_f066536ee92a935a5bba2dc6f350abd5
#
_entry.id   f066536ee92a935a5bba2dc6f350abd5
#
_cell.length_a   1.000
_cell.length_b   1.000
_cell.length_c   1.000
_cell.angle_alpha   90.00
_cell.angle_beta   90.00
_cell.angle_gamma   90.00
#
_symmetry.space_group_name_H-M   'P 1'
#
loop_
_entity.id
_entity.type
_entity.pdbx_description
1 polymer ?
#
loop_
_entity_poly.entity_id
_entity_poly.type
_entity_poly.pdbx_seq_one_letter_code
_entity_poly.pdbx_strand_id
1 'polypeptide(L)'
;EKALLGAVESAIEVVRPEAQRQIKTRMFYPYISDSSFMAVCDDTLAIQALETNMPQYGVKYTHPVDKIRQIDVPVVNIGTFGRDGHMLTERVDMRQTFQNVPNITYETVKRLLS
;
A
#
# COMPACT_ATOMS: atom_id res chain seq x y z
N GLU A 1 -10.18 7.63 -4.74
CA GLU A 1 -9.22 6.66 -5.26
C GLU A 1 -8.53 7.20 -6.53
N LYS A 2 -9.26 7.60 -7.57
CA LYS A 2 -8.68 8.13 -8.82
C LYS A 2 -7.78 9.36 -8.61
N ALA A 3 -8.16 10.29 -7.72
CA ALA A 3 -7.35 11.46 -7.41
C ALA A 3 -6.01 11.08 -6.77
N LEU A 4 -6.02 10.14 -5.82
CA LEU A 4 -4.81 9.64 -5.18
C LEU A 4 -3.89 8.94 -6.19
N LEU A 5 -4.44 8.06 -7.03
CA LEU A 5 -3.66 7.37 -8.07
C LEU A 5 -3.04 8.37 -9.06
N GLY A 6 -3.82 9.33 -9.56
CA GLY A 6 -3.32 10.36 -10.47
C GLY A 6 -2.22 11.24 -9.84
N ALA A 7 -2.33 11.57 -8.54
CA ALA A 7 -1.31 12.32 -7.82
C ALA A 7 0.00 11.53 -7.71
N VAL A 8 -0.09 10.23 -7.40
CA VAL A 8 1.07 9.32 -7.30
C VAL A 8 1.74 9.14 -8.67
N GLU A 9 0.98 8.88 -9.71
CA GLU A 9 1.52 8.73 -11.07
C GLU A 9 2.23 9.99 -11.54
N SER A 10 1.63 11.16 -11.32
CA SER A 10 2.25 12.45 -11.65
C SER A 10 3.51 12.72 -10.81
N ALA A 11 3.54 12.33 -9.54
CA ALA A 11 4.73 12.44 -8.71
C ALA A 11 5.86 11.53 -9.20
N ILE A 12 5.54 10.31 -9.63
CA ILE A 12 6.51 9.37 -10.20
C ILE A 12 7.14 9.96 -11.48
N GLU A 13 6.37 10.59 -12.37
CA GLU A 13 6.91 11.19 -13.59
C GLU A 13 7.94 12.29 -13.29
N VAL A 14 7.74 13.06 -12.22
CA VAL A 14 8.71 14.10 -11.80
C VAL A 14 10.01 13.48 -11.28
N VAL A 15 9.92 12.40 -10.53
CA VAL A 15 11.09 11.76 -9.89
C VAL A 15 11.82 10.80 -10.84
N ARG A 16 11.12 10.25 -11.84
CA ARG A 16 11.64 9.23 -12.77
C ARG A 16 12.95 9.60 -13.47
N PRO A 17 13.16 10.84 -13.97
CA PRO A 17 14.40 11.20 -14.66
C PRO A 17 15.66 11.03 -13.81
N GLU A 18 15.54 11.19 -12.49
CA GLU A 18 16.65 11.07 -11.54
C GLU A 18 16.76 9.67 -10.92
N ALA A 19 15.74 8.83 -11.11
CA ALA A 19 15.69 7.50 -10.55
C ALA A 19 16.63 6.54 -11.30
N GLN A 20 17.59 5.94 -10.62
CA GLN A 20 18.48 4.92 -11.20
C GLN A 20 17.78 3.59 -11.46
N ARG A 21 16.66 3.34 -10.81
CA ARG A 21 15.85 2.13 -10.96
C ARG A 21 14.47 2.46 -11.47
N GLN A 22 13.89 1.52 -12.21
CA GLN A 22 12.51 1.63 -12.66
C GLN A 22 11.56 1.64 -11.45
N ILE A 23 10.75 2.71 -11.36
CA ILE A 23 9.64 2.80 -10.42
C ILE A 23 8.44 2.10 -11.04
N LYS A 24 7.86 1.14 -10.32
CA LYS A 24 6.71 0.34 -10.78
C LYS A 24 5.52 0.58 -9.87
N THR A 25 4.38 0.84 -10.46
CA THR A 25 3.08 0.87 -9.78
C THR A 25 2.42 -0.51 -9.86
N ARG A 26 1.81 -0.95 -8.77
CA ARG A 26 1.02 -2.17 -8.73
C ARG A 26 -0.28 -1.89 -7.98
N MET A 27 -1.40 -2.28 -8.55
CA MET A 27 -2.72 -2.14 -7.90
C MET A 27 -2.91 -3.11 -6.74
N PHE A 28 -2.21 -4.23 -6.77
CA PHE A 28 -2.23 -5.24 -5.72
C PHE A 28 -0.82 -5.75 -5.41
N TYR A 29 -0.48 -5.83 -4.13
CA TYR A 29 0.79 -6.36 -3.67
C TYR A 29 0.57 -7.22 -2.40
N PRO A 30 0.58 -8.55 -2.52
CA PRO A 30 0.12 -9.46 -1.46
C PRO A 30 1.04 -9.54 -0.23
N TYR A 31 2.21 -8.94 -0.31
CA TYR A 31 3.22 -9.01 0.77
C TYR A 31 3.17 -7.82 1.75
N ILE A 32 2.27 -6.86 1.54
CA ILE A 32 2.06 -5.71 2.42
C ILE A 32 0.61 -5.71 2.86
N SER A 33 0.38 -5.84 4.16
CA SER A 33 -0.95 -5.87 4.77
C SER A 33 -1.28 -4.65 5.64
N ASP A 34 -0.37 -3.70 5.75
CA ASP A 34 -0.51 -2.54 6.65
C ASP A 34 -1.73 -1.67 6.35
N SER A 35 -2.17 -1.66 5.09
CA SER A 35 -3.35 -0.92 4.63
C SER A 35 -4.66 -1.72 4.66
N SER A 36 -4.65 -2.97 5.10
CA SER A 36 -5.82 -3.88 5.03
C SER A 36 -7.01 -3.42 5.86
N PHE A 37 -6.79 -2.53 6.83
CA PHE A 37 -7.84 -1.98 7.69
C PHE A 37 -8.40 -0.63 7.20
N MET A 38 -8.05 -0.18 6.01
CA MET A 38 -8.46 1.13 5.48
C MET A 38 -9.66 1.05 4.56
N ALA A 39 -9.80 -0.03 3.78
CA ALA A 39 -10.92 -0.27 2.89
C ALA A 39 -11.15 -1.76 2.66
N VAL A 40 -12.40 -2.16 2.37
CA VAL A 40 -12.81 -3.50 1.95
C VAL A 40 -13.70 -3.37 0.73
N CYS A 41 -13.25 -3.92 -0.38
CA CYS A 41 -13.97 -3.90 -1.66
C CYS A 41 -14.82 -5.15 -1.89
N ASP A 42 -14.58 -6.22 -1.12
CA ASP A 42 -15.29 -7.50 -1.27
C ASP A 42 -16.73 -7.43 -0.77
N ASP A 43 -17.60 -8.20 -1.41
CA ASP A 43 -18.99 -8.35 -0.98
C ASP A 43 -19.12 -9.17 0.32
N THR A 44 -20.29 -9.16 0.90
CA THR A 44 -20.58 -9.87 2.16
C THR A 44 -20.44 -11.39 2.01
N LEU A 45 -20.75 -11.95 0.85
CA LEU A 45 -20.64 -13.40 0.61
C LEU A 45 -19.19 -13.84 0.52
N ALA A 46 -18.33 -13.05 -0.14
CA ALA A 46 -16.89 -13.29 -0.19
C ALA A 46 -16.26 -13.25 1.21
N ILE A 47 -16.65 -12.27 2.03
CA ILE A 47 -16.17 -12.17 3.42
C ILE A 47 -16.63 -13.38 4.25
N GLN A 48 -17.91 -13.78 4.15
CA GLN A 48 -18.42 -14.96 4.85
C GLN A 48 -17.72 -16.26 4.41
N ALA A 49 -17.45 -16.42 3.11
CA ALA A 49 -16.71 -17.56 2.60
C ALA A 49 -15.29 -17.61 3.17
N LEU A 50 -14.61 -16.45 3.25
CA LEU A 50 -13.30 -16.35 3.88
C LEU A 50 -13.36 -16.74 5.36
N GLU A 51 -14.27 -16.17 6.14
CA GLU A 51 -14.46 -16.43 7.55
C GLU A 51 -14.73 -17.92 7.84
N THR A 52 -15.55 -18.56 7.02
CA THR A 52 -15.86 -19.98 7.13
C THR A 52 -14.64 -20.88 6.92
N ASN A 53 -13.68 -20.43 6.11
CA ASN A 53 -12.46 -21.17 5.81
C ASN A 53 -11.27 -20.80 6.73
N MET A 54 -11.46 -19.85 7.65
CA MET A 54 -10.41 -19.43 8.58
C MET A 54 -10.55 -20.14 9.93
N PRO A 55 -9.57 -21.00 10.30
CA PRO A 55 -9.59 -21.67 11.61
C PRO A 55 -9.62 -20.65 12.76
N GLN A 56 -10.50 -20.88 13.75
CA GLN A 56 -10.62 -20.05 14.96
C GLN A 56 -11.16 -18.61 14.73
N TYR A 57 -11.68 -18.30 13.53
CA TYR A 57 -12.38 -17.04 13.33
C TYR A 57 -13.61 -16.92 14.27
N GLY A 58 -13.80 -15.75 14.86
CA GLY A 58 -14.85 -15.52 15.86
C GLY A 58 -14.53 -16.03 17.26
N VAL A 59 -13.47 -16.83 17.45
CA VAL A 59 -13.04 -17.37 18.76
C VAL A 59 -11.75 -16.72 19.26
N LYS A 60 -10.69 -16.76 18.45
CA LYS A 60 -9.39 -16.18 18.79
C LYS A 60 -9.15 -14.83 18.15
N TYR A 61 -9.73 -14.58 17.00
CA TYR A 61 -9.59 -13.31 16.29
C TYR A 61 -10.82 -13.05 15.40
N THR A 62 -11.04 -11.78 15.09
CA THR A 62 -12.06 -11.30 14.15
C THR A 62 -11.50 -10.14 13.35
N HIS A 63 -12.02 -9.94 12.14
CA HIS A 63 -11.76 -8.73 11.38
C HIS A 63 -12.95 -7.77 11.50
N PRO A 64 -12.73 -6.53 11.89
CA PRO A 64 -13.81 -5.56 12.09
C PRO A 64 -14.29 -4.98 10.74
N VAL A 65 -14.81 -5.84 9.86
CA VAL A 65 -15.18 -5.51 8.47
C VAL A 65 -16.11 -4.32 8.39
N ASP A 66 -17.14 -4.25 9.23
CA ASP A 66 -18.09 -3.13 9.23
C ASP A 66 -17.44 -1.80 9.60
N LYS A 67 -16.46 -1.81 10.51
CA LYS A 67 -15.69 -0.61 10.86
C LYS A 67 -14.76 -0.21 9.73
N ILE A 68 -14.14 -1.16 9.05
CA ILE A 68 -13.29 -0.92 7.89
C ILE A 68 -14.12 -0.28 6.76
N ARG A 69 -15.33 -0.79 6.50
CA ARG A 69 -16.26 -0.22 5.53
C ARG A 69 -16.70 1.20 5.87
N GLN A 70 -16.78 1.56 7.16
CA GLN A 70 -17.09 2.92 7.60
C GLN A 70 -15.91 3.88 7.39
N ILE A 71 -14.67 3.40 7.47
CA ILE A 71 -13.48 4.21 7.21
C ILE A 71 -13.37 4.51 5.72
N ASP A 72 -13.38 3.48 4.89
CA ASP A 72 -13.33 3.50 3.42
C ASP A 72 -12.38 4.57 2.83
N VAL A 73 -11.13 4.56 3.28
CA VAL A 73 -10.13 5.55 2.87
C VAL A 73 -9.20 4.95 1.82
N PRO A 74 -9.03 5.59 0.65
CA PRO A 74 -8.07 5.15 -0.35
C PRO A 74 -6.64 5.24 0.19
N VAL A 75 -5.86 4.20 -0.02
CA VAL A 75 -4.50 4.05 0.50
C VAL A 75 -3.52 3.72 -0.60
N VAL A 76 -2.32 4.25 -0.48
CA VAL A 76 -1.17 3.88 -1.31
C VAL A 76 0.04 3.61 -0.43
N ASN A 77 0.77 2.55 -0.74
CA ASN A 77 2.05 2.25 -0.14
C ASN A 77 3.17 2.74 -1.08
N ILE A 78 3.98 3.67 -0.61
CA ILE A 78 5.15 4.16 -1.33
C ILE A 78 6.39 3.60 -0.63
N GLY A 79 6.95 2.55 -1.19
CA GLY A 79 8.02 1.77 -0.56
C GLY A 79 9.32 1.77 -1.33
N THR A 80 10.39 1.39 -0.66
CA THR A 80 11.72 1.24 -1.21
C THR A 80 11.94 -0.12 -1.84
N PHE A 81 12.96 -0.23 -2.68
CA PHE A 81 13.47 -1.52 -3.12
C PHE A 81 14.39 -2.11 -2.06
N GLY A 82 14.11 -3.35 -1.67
CA GLY A 82 14.92 -4.11 -0.73
C GLY A 82 15.02 -5.57 -1.11
N ARG A 83 15.82 -6.31 -0.36
CA ARG A 83 15.93 -7.77 -0.43
C ARG A 83 15.96 -8.35 0.98
N ASP A 84 15.58 -9.60 1.05
CA ASP A 84 15.66 -10.42 2.27
C ASP A 84 14.91 -9.80 3.45
N GLY A 85 13.75 -9.18 3.20
CA GLY A 85 12.92 -8.58 4.24
C GLY A 85 12.63 -9.56 5.38
N HIS A 86 12.78 -9.11 6.62
CA HIS A 86 12.67 -9.89 7.85
C HIS A 86 13.71 -11.01 8.03
N MET A 87 14.83 -10.95 7.27
CA MET A 87 15.94 -11.89 7.40
C MET A 87 17.21 -11.18 7.90
N LEU A 88 18.19 -11.94 8.37
CA LEU A 88 19.46 -11.40 8.85
C LEU A 88 20.21 -10.58 7.80
N THR A 89 20.03 -10.90 6.54
CA THR A 89 20.64 -10.22 5.38
C THR A 89 19.79 -9.13 4.78
N GLU A 90 18.79 -8.65 5.50
CA GLU A 90 17.89 -7.59 5.04
C GLU A 90 18.68 -6.34 4.66
N ARG A 91 18.39 -5.83 3.48
CA ARG A 91 19.04 -4.64 2.94
C ARG A 91 18.11 -3.87 2.01
N VAL A 92 18.30 -2.55 1.96
CA VAL A 92 17.53 -1.64 1.11
C VAL A 92 18.45 -0.85 0.19
N ASP A 93 17.90 -0.41 -0.93
CA ASP A 93 18.58 0.55 -1.80
C ASP A 93 18.55 1.95 -1.15
N MET A 94 19.72 2.48 -0.81
CA MET A 94 19.82 3.76 -0.09
C MET A 94 19.26 4.93 -0.89
N ARG A 95 19.49 4.97 -2.20
CA ARG A 95 18.99 6.07 -3.04
C ARG A 95 17.48 6.02 -3.16
N GLN A 96 16.91 4.83 -3.35
CA GLN A 96 15.46 4.66 -3.33
C GLN A 96 14.88 5.11 -1.99
N THR A 97 15.47 4.65 -0.89
CA THR A 97 14.95 4.89 0.46
C THR A 97 15.02 6.36 0.87
N PHE A 98 16.14 7.02 0.61
CA PHE A 98 16.42 8.36 1.17
C PHE A 98 16.25 9.53 0.19
N GLN A 99 16.04 9.24 -1.10
CA GLN A 99 15.80 10.25 -2.12
C GLN A 99 14.48 10.03 -2.86
N ASN A 100 14.33 8.90 -3.57
CA ASN A 100 13.19 8.72 -4.46
C ASN A 100 11.86 8.57 -3.68
N VAL A 101 11.81 7.74 -2.65
CA VAL A 101 10.60 7.54 -1.84
C VAL A 101 10.15 8.83 -1.16
N PRO A 102 11.01 9.59 -0.44
CA PRO A 102 10.63 10.88 0.12
C PRO A 102 10.16 11.89 -0.93
N ASN A 103 10.82 11.98 -2.07
CA ASN A 103 10.44 12.90 -3.13
C ASN A 103 9.09 12.54 -3.76
N ILE A 104 8.83 11.25 -4.02
CA ILE A 104 7.54 10.80 -4.52
C ILE A 104 6.44 11.14 -3.49
N THR A 105 6.68 10.86 -2.20
CA THR A 105 5.74 11.15 -1.13
C THR A 105 5.43 12.64 -1.05
N TYR A 106 6.46 13.48 -1.03
CA TYR A 106 6.33 14.94 -1.00
C TYR A 106 5.52 15.47 -2.19
N GLU A 107 5.89 15.07 -3.42
CA GLU A 107 5.19 15.49 -4.63
C GLU A 107 3.74 14.97 -4.68
N THR A 108 3.47 13.78 -4.15
CA THR A 108 2.11 13.24 -4.05
C THR A 108 1.25 14.11 -3.11
N VAL A 109 1.75 14.38 -1.90
CA VAL A 109 1.03 15.21 -0.91
C VAL A 109 0.79 16.62 -1.45
N LYS A 110 1.79 17.23 -2.07
CA LYS A 110 1.68 18.55 -2.68
C LYS A 110 0.55 18.62 -3.72
N ARG A 111 0.40 17.59 -4.55
CA ARG A 111 -0.67 17.52 -5.56
C ARG A 111 -2.06 17.26 -4.98
N LEU A 112 -2.13 16.58 -3.86
CA LEU A 112 -3.41 16.34 -3.17
C LEU A 112 -3.91 17.57 -2.41
N LEU A 113 -3.02 18.48 -2.04
CA LEU A 113 -3.34 19.70 -1.30
C LEU A 113 -3.48 20.94 -2.20
N SER A 114 -3.12 20.84 -3.47
CA SER A 114 -3.27 21.91 -4.46
C SER A 114 -4.61 21.82 -5.17
#